data_3fbda26125907c48612646032a36f12d
#
_entry.id   3fbda26125907c48612646032a36f12d
#
_cell.length_a   1.000
_cell.length_b   1.000
_cell.length_c   1.000
_cell.angle_alpha   90.00
_cell.angle_beta   90.00
_cell.angle_gamma   90.00
#
_symmetry.space_group_name_H-M   'P 1'
#
loop_
_entity.id
_entity.type
_entity.pdbx_description
1 polymer ?
#
loop_
_entity_poly.entity_id
_entity_poly.type
_entity_poly.pdbx_seq_one_letter_code
_entity_poly.pdbx_strand_id
1 'polypeptide(L)'
;PPSLIIVGGGVIGCELAFIYRAFGSKVTVVEGQNRVLPLPSVDEEISRLLQREMKKKGIAVELARTVTATTPTGTGVSVEIGASPFVEVANPPAPRTLEADAVCVTVGRVPHTDGLGLDAAGVKVDARGWIEADDFLETSVPGVYAIGDVIGPRRIMLAHMAVAEAHTAVHNILHPEDRKAQRYDVVPSAIFTAPE
;
A
#
# COMPACT_ATOMS: atom_id res chain seq x y z
N PRO A 1 -11.30 17.63 -0.84
CA PRO A 1 -11.94 17.97 -2.11
C PRO A 1 -13.40 17.53 -2.11
N PRO A 2 -14.32 18.20 -2.85
CA PRO A 2 -15.72 17.82 -2.98
C PRO A 2 -15.88 16.44 -3.64
N SER A 3 -14.99 16.10 -4.58
CA SER A 3 -14.94 14.77 -5.21
C SER A 3 -13.50 14.25 -5.31
N LEU A 4 -13.34 12.94 -5.15
CA LEU A 4 -12.03 12.28 -5.13
C LEU A 4 -12.09 10.92 -5.86
N ILE A 5 -11.15 10.71 -6.77
CA ILE A 5 -10.86 9.39 -7.33
C ILE A 5 -9.66 8.82 -6.59
N ILE A 6 -9.80 7.60 -6.06
CA ILE A 6 -8.70 6.86 -5.41
C ILE A 6 -8.30 5.72 -6.33
N VAL A 7 -7.04 5.70 -6.74
CA VAL A 7 -6.47 4.66 -7.60
C VAL A 7 -5.76 3.63 -6.74
N GLY A 8 -6.30 2.42 -6.69
CA GLY A 8 -5.87 1.32 -5.83
C GLY A 8 -6.84 1.08 -4.67
N GLY A 9 -7.46 -0.09 -4.65
CA GLY A 9 -8.39 -0.56 -3.61
C GLY A 9 -7.73 -1.46 -2.56
N GLY A 10 -6.42 -1.28 -2.32
CA GLY A 10 -5.70 -1.90 -1.21
C GLY A 10 -6.03 -1.25 0.14
N VAL A 11 -5.26 -1.58 1.20
CA VAL A 11 -5.50 -1.07 2.57
C VAL A 11 -5.62 0.46 2.59
N ILE A 12 -4.59 1.15 2.13
CA ILE A 12 -4.53 2.62 2.15
C ILE A 12 -5.68 3.24 1.35
N GLY A 13 -5.97 2.70 0.16
CA GLY A 13 -7.05 3.21 -0.68
C GLY A 13 -8.42 3.04 -0.04
N CYS A 14 -8.68 1.90 0.59
CA CYS A 14 -9.92 1.65 1.31
C CYS A 14 -10.06 2.58 2.53
N GLU A 15 -9.03 2.70 3.36
CA GLU A 15 -9.05 3.60 4.53
C GLU A 15 -9.32 5.05 4.13
N LEU A 16 -8.57 5.57 3.15
CA LEU A 16 -8.77 6.93 2.64
C LEU A 16 -10.17 7.11 2.03
N ALA A 17 -10.73 6.08 1.37
CA ALA A 17 -12.08 6.16 0.83
C ALA A 17 -13.13 6.41 1.93
N PHE A 18 -13.04 5.71 3.06
CA PHE A 18 -13.93 5.93 4.20
C PHE A 18 -13.70 7.28 4.87
N ILE A 19 -12.44 7.69 5.04
CA ILE A 19 -12.08 8.99 5.64
C ILE A 19 -12.66 10.15 4.81
N TYR A 20 -12.36 10.21 3.52
CA TYR A 20 -12.83 11.29 2.66
C TYR A 20 -14.35 11.27 2.49
N ARG A 21 -14.95 10.07 2.46
CA ARG A 21 -16.41 9.95 2.44
C ARG A 21 -17.04 10.49 3.73
N ALA A 22 -16.43 10.24 4.89
CA ALA A 22 -16.89 10.79 6.18
C ALA A 22 -16.79 12.33 6.22
N PHE A 23 -15.82 12.90 5.54
CA PHE A 23 -15.71 14.37 5.35
C PHE A 23 -16.66 14.93 4.28
N GLY A 24 -17.49 14.10 3.66
CA GLY A 24 -18.51 14.55 2.70
C GLY A 24 -18.09 14.49 1.23
N SER A 25 -16.88 14.06 0.91
CA SER A 25 -16.43 13.92 -0.48
C SER A 25 -17.25 12.86 -1.22
N LYS A 26 -17.50 13.08 -2.50
CA LYS A 26 -17.94 12.02 -3.43
C LYS A 26 -16.71 11.19 -3.79
N VAL A 27 -16.67 9.93 -3.38
CA VAL A 27 -15.49 9.07 -3.56
C VAL A 27 -15.76 7.96 -4.58
N THR A 28 -14.79 7.77 -5.49
CA THR A 28 -14.74 6.63 -6.42
C THR A 28 -13.39 5.94 -6.28
N VAL A 29 -13.39 4.63 -5.98
CA VAL A 29 -12.18 3.78 -5.94
C VAL A 29 -12.06 3.04 -7.26
N VAL A 30 -10.89 3.10 -7.90
CA VAL A 30 -10.55 2.34 -9.12
C VAL A 30 -9.53 1.27 -8.73
N GLU A 31 -9.91 -0.01 -8.88
CA GLU A 31 -9.08 -1.16 -8.48
C GLU A 31 -8.82 -2.08 -9.67
N GLY A 32 -7.55 -2.43 -9.88
CA GLY A 32 -7.09 -3.28 -10.97
C GLY A 32 -7.49 -4.76 -10.83
N GLN A 33 -7.74 -5.21 -9.62
CA GLN A 33 -8.17 -6.58 -9.36
C GLN A 33 -9.71 -6.70 -9.37
N ASN A 34 -10.20 -7.92 -9.26
CA ASN A 34 -11.63 -8.22 -9.24
C ASN A 34 -12.30 -8.04 -7.86
N ARG A 35 -11.55 -7.56 -6.87
CA ARG A 35 -12.03 -7.29 -5.50
C ARG A 35 -11.24 -6.15 -4.85
N VAL A 36 -11.82 -5.46 -3.90
CA VAL A 36 -11.09 -4.59 -2.97
C VAL A 36 -10.27 -5.44 -2.00
N LEU A 37 -9.23 -4.86 -1.39
CA LEU A 37 -8.29 -5.58 -0.53
C LEU A 37 -7.78 -6.87 -1.18
N PRO A 38 -7.17 -6.82 -2.37
CA PRO A 38 -6.73 -8.01 -3.10
C PRO A 38 -5.42 -8.59 -2.52
N LEU A 39 -5.42 -8.79 -1.20
CA LEU A 39 -4.25 -9.29 -0.45
C LEU A 39 -4.44 -10.77 -0.12
N PRO A 40 -3.38 -11.59 -0.18
CA PRO A 40 -3.44 -13.00 0.23
C PRO A 40 -3.87 -13.21 1.68
N SER A 41 -3.59 -12.22 2.56
CA SER A 41 -3.95 -12.24 3.99
C SER A 41 -5.38 -11.81 4.28
N VAL A 42 -6.14 -11.38 3.27
CA VAL A 42 -7.54 -10.96 3.42
C VAL A 42 -8.45 -11.93 2.71
N ASP A 43 -9.36 -12.55 3.45
CA ASP A 43 -10.35 -13.46 2.91
C ASP A 43 -11.29 -12.76 1.92
N GLU A 44 -11.75 -13.51 0.90
CA GLU A 44 -12.67 -12.97 -0.09
C GLU A 44 -14.01 -12.55 0.50
N GLU A 45 -14.47 -13.23 1.55
CA GLU A 45 -15.70 -12.88 2.23
C GLU A 45 -15.60 -11.50 2.89
N ILE A 46 -14.46 -11.20 3.51
CA ILE A 46 -14.16 -9.88 4.08
C ILE A 46 -14.13 -8.81 2.98
N SER A 47 -13.49 -9.08 1.85
CA SER A 47 -13.49 -8.15 0.70
C SER A 47 -14.92 -7.86 0.21
N ARG A 48 -15.75 -8.90 0.08
CA ARG A 48 -17.17 -8.74 -0.34
C ARG A 48 -18.00 -7.98 0.68
N LEU A 49 -17.76 -8.23 1.97
CA LEU A 49 -18.40 -7.48 3.04
C LEU A 49 -18.04 -5.99 2.96
N LEU A 50 -16.75 -5.69 2.90
CA LEU A 50 -16.27 -4.31 2.80
C LEU A 50 -16.85 -3.60 1.58
N GLN A 51 -16.85 -4.24 0.40
CA GLN A 51 -17.42 -3.65 -0.81
C GLN A 51 -18.92 -3.33 -0.66
N ARG A 52 -19.68 -4.17 0.04
CA ARG A 52 -21.09 -3.88 0.35
C ARG A 52 -21.23 -2.66 1.26
N GLU A 53 -20.37 -2.55 2.27
CA GLU A 53 -20.38 -1.40 3.20
C GLU A 53 -19.94 -0.11 2.49
N MET A 54 -18.94 -0.16 1.62
CA MET A 54 -18.56 0.96 0.75
C MET A 54 -19.77 1.45 -0.06
N LYS A 55 -20.49 0.53 -0.72
CA LYS A 55 -21.70 0.87 -1.49
C LYS A 55 -22.79 1.50 -0.62
N LYS A 56 -23.06 0.96 0.58
CA LYS A 56 -24.04 1.53 1.52
C LYS A 56 -23.67 2.97 1.93
N LYS A 57 -22.39 3.25 2.08
CA LYS A 57 -21.89 4.58 2.42
C LYS A 57 -21.77 5.53 1.20
N GLY A 58 -22.14 5.05 0.01
CA GLY A 58 -22.10 5.85 -1.23
C GLY A 58 -20.68 6.02 -1.79
N ILE A 59 -19.76 5.12 -1.48
CA ILE A 59 -18.45 5.01 -2.14
C ILE A 59 -18.62 4.15 -3.39
N ALA A 60 -18.33 4.70 -4.56
CA ALA A 60 -18.32 3.97 -5.82
C ALA A 60 -17.05 3.12 -5.94
N VAL A 61 -17.15 1.91 -6.48
CA VAL A 61 -16.01 1.01 -6.69
C VAL A 61 -16.01 0.49 -8.12
N GLU A 62 -14.93 0.71 -8.83
CA GLU A 62 -14.65 0.28 -10.20
C GLU A 62 -13.61 -0.84 -10.17
N LEU A 63 -14.05 -2.09 -10.17
CA LEU A 63 -13.20 -3.28 -10.16
C LEU A 63 -12.75 -3.68 -11.58
N ALA A 64 -11.67 -4.43 -11.66
CA ALA A 64 -11.05 -4.88 -12.92
C ALA A 64 -10.79 -3.70 -13.89
N ARG A 65 -10.46 -2.54 -13.34
CA ARG A 65 -10.15 -1.33 -14.08
C ARG A 65 -8.81 -0.73 -13.68
N THR A 66 -8.16 -0.13 -14.64
CA THR A 66 -6.94 0.66 -14.42
C THR A 66 -7.09 2.05 -15.01
N VAL A 67 -6.35 3.00 -14.45
CA VAL A 67 -6.23 4.34 -15.02
C VAL A 67 -5.28 4.28 -16.21
N THR A 68 -5.73 4.75 -17.37
CA THR A 68 -4.95 4.79 -18.61
C THR A 68 -4.41 6.16 -18.93
N ALA A 69 -5.11 7.22 -18.50
CA ALA A 69 -4.66 8.60 -18.63
C ALA A 69 -5.25 9.49 -17.53
N THR A 70 -4.54 10.57 -17.21
CA THR A 70 -5.01 11.65 -16.35
C THR A 70 -4.70 12.99 -17.00
N THR A 71 -5.69 13.87 -17.08
CA THR A 71 -5.54 15.20 -17.69
C THR A 71 -6.05 16.26 -16.71
N PRO A 72 -5.21 17.20 -16.26
CA PRO A 72 -5.68 18.34 -15.49
C PRO A 72 -6.72 19.14 -16.28
N THR A 73 -7.78 19.57 -15.60
CA THR A 73 -8.79 20.47 -16.14
C THR A 73 -8.71 21.83 -15.45
N GLY A 74 -9.47 22.82 -15.89
CA GLY A 74 -9.46 24.13 -15.23
C GLY A 74 -9.93 24.11 -13.77
N THR A 75 -10.67 23.09 -13.34
CA THR A 75 -11.28 22.98 -12.00
C THR A 75 -11.01 21.66 -11.30
N GLY A 76 -10.28 20.73 -11.92
CA GLY A 76 -10.06 19.40 -11.35
C GLY A 76 -9.23 18.52 -12.27
N VAL A 77 -9.61 17.25 -12.40
CA VAL A 77 -8.91 16.26 -13.21
C VAL A 77 -9.89 15.32 -13.91
N SER A 78 -9.59 15.07 -15.19
CA SER A 78 -10.24 14.05 -16.01
C SER A 78 -9.40 12.78 -15.98
N VAL A 79 -10.01 11.63 -15.68
CA VAL A 79 -9.35 10.34 -15.52
C VAL A 79 -9.97 9.33 -16.45
N GLU A 80 -9.19 8.84 -17.40
CA GLU A 80 -9.61 7.73 -18.25
C GLU A 80 -9.36 6.41 -17.56
N ILE A 81 -10.37 5.55 -17.50
CA ILE A 81 -10.27 4.20 -16.97
C ILE A 81 -10.64 3.16 -18.03
N GLY A 82 -9.84 2.11 -18.14
CA GLY A 82 -10.03 1.00 -19.06
C GLY A 82 -10.04 -0.34 -18.32
N ALA A 83 -10.14 -1.44 -19.08
CA ALA A 83 -9.99 -2.78 -18.53
C ALA A 83 -8.59 -2.97 -17.92
N SER A 84 -8.53 -3.64 -16.79
CA SER A 84 -7.27 -3.92 -16.12
C SER A 84 -6.48 -5.02 -16.84
N PRO A 85 -5.16 -4.86 -17.00
CA PRO A 85 -4.28 -5.92 -17.49
C PRO A 85 -3.93 -6.96 -16.40
N PHE A 86 -4.33 -6.75 -15.15
CA PHE A 86 -3.93 -7.58 -14.00
C PHE A 86 -4.90 -8.72 -13.70
N VAL A 87 -6.04 -8.76 -14.38
CA VAL A 87 -7.08 -9.78 -14.18
C VAL A 87 -7.80 -10.06 -15.49
N GLU A 88 -7.99 -11.35 -15.80
CA GLU A 88 -8.82 -11.76 -16.92
C GLU A 88 -10.30 -11.66 -16.56
N VAL A 89 -11.07 -10.98 -17.41
CA VAL A 89 -12.53 -10.88 -17.30
C VAL A 89 -13.14 -11.31 -18.62
N ALA A 90 -14.11 -12.20 -18.57
CA ALA A 90 -14.80 -12.70 -19.78
C ALA A 90 -15.39 -11.57 -20.64
N ASN A 91 -15.88 -10.51 -20.00
CA ASN A 91 -16.41 -9.32 -20.66
C ASN A 91 -15.71 -8.09 -20.07
N PRO A 92 -14.55 -7.67 -20.62
CA PRO A 92 -13.82 -6.52 -20.09
C PRO A 92 -14.66 -5.26 -20.18
N PRO A 93 -14.66 -4.44 -19.13
CA PRO A 93 -15.48 -3.22 -19.10
C PRO A 93 -14.98 -2.22 -20.15
N ALA A 94 -15.92 -1.58 -20.87
CA ALA A 94 -15.58 -0.56 -21.85
C ALA A 94 -14.86 0.62 -21.19
N PRO A 95 -13.87 1.25 -21.87
CA PRO A 95 -13.26 2.48 -21.41
C PRO A 95 -14.27 3.57 -21.10
N ARG A 96 -14.01 4.38 -20.09
CA ARG A 96 -14.81 5.57 -19.76
C ARG A 96 -13.99 6.62 -19.04
N THR A 97 -14.50 7.82 -19.02
CA THR A 97 -13.90 8.96 -18.33
C THR A 97 -14.63 9.24 -17.02
N LEU A 98 -13.88 9.55 -15.99
CA LEU A 98 -14.35 10.03 -14.69
C LEU A 98 -13.81 11.44 -14.46
N GLU A 99 -14.62 12.31 -13.87
CA GLU A 99 -14.24 13.67 -13.48
C GLU A 99 -14.23 13.79 -11.96
N ALA A 100 -13.22 14.45 -11.41
CA ALA A 100 -13.14 14.75 -9.98
C ALA A 100 -12.28 16.00 -9.71
N ASP A 101 -12.40 16.55 -8.49
CA ASP A 101 -11.58 17.68 -8.05
C ASP A 101 -10.12 17.25 -7.77
N ALA A 102 -9.91 15.98 -7.40
CA ALA A 102 -8.59 15.44 -7.12
C ALA A 102 -8.49 13.93 -7.39
N VAL A 103 -7.24 13.46 -7.55
CA VAL A 103 -6.90 12.03 -7.61
C VAL A 103 -5.91 11.71 -6.50
N CYS A 104 -6.13 10.60 -5.80
CA CYS A 104 -5.21 10.02 -4.84
C CYS A 104 -4.68 8.69 -5.38
N VAL A 105 -3.36 8.52 -5.45
CA VAL A 105 -2.72 7.31 -5.97
C VAL A 105 -2.23 6.46 -4.81
N THR A 106 -2.74 5.23 -4.68
CA THR A 106 -2.46 4.29 -3.59
C THR A 106 -2.11 2.88 -4.10
N VAL A 107 -1.38 2.82 -5.22
CA VAL A 107 -1.05 1.56 -5.95
C VAL A 107 0.20 0.85 -5.45
N GLY A 108 0.73 1.22 -4.29
CA GLY A 108 1.90 0.60 -3.68
C GLY A 108 2.96 1.59 -3.24
N ARG A 109 4.11 1.05 -2.83
CA ARG A 109 5.25 1.79 -2.30
C ARG A 109 6.51 1.41 -3.05
N VAL A 110 7.40 2.36 -3.18
CA VAL A 110 8.78 2.18 -3.64
C VAL A 110 9.73 2.65 -2.54
N PRO A 111 10.95 2.10 -2.45
CA PRO A 111 11.93 2.59 -1.49
C PRO A 111 12.35 4.01 -1.85
N HIS A 112 12.61 4.83 -0.84
CA HIS A 112 13.17 6.17 -1.03
C HIS A 112 14.61 6.17 -0.48
N THR A 113 15.51 5.51 -1.19
CA THR A 113 16.90 5.26 -0.80
C THR A 113 17.90 6.09 -1.61
N ASP A 114 17.42 6.81 -2.61
CA ASP A 114 18.25 7.67 -3.44
C ASP A 114 18.92 8.79 -2.61
N GLY A 115 20.22 9.01 -2.85
CA GLY A 115 20.98 10.04 -2.16
C GLY A 115 21.45 9.69 -0.75
N LEU A 116 21.14 8.49 -0.22
CA LEU A 116 21.62 8.05 1.08
C LEU A 116 23.09 7.59 1.09
N GLY A 117 23.75 7.52 -0.09
CA GLY A 117 25.13 7.08 -0.18
C GLY A 117 25.35 5.59 0.17
N LEU A 118 24.33 4.75 -0.04
CA LEU A 118 24.37 3.34 0.31
C LEU A 118 25.50 2.58 -0.38
N ASP A 119 25.75 2.85 -1.66
CA ASP A 119 26.85 2.24 -2.42
C ASP A 119 28.21 2.61 -1.82
N ALA A 120 28.40 3.89 -1.44
CA ALA A 120 29.63 4.35 -0.82
C ALA A 120 29.83 3.73 0.56
N ALA A 121 28.76 3.42 1.29
CA ALA A 121 28.78 2.72 2.57
C ALA A 121 28.90 1.19 2.42
N GLY A 122 28.78 0.63 1.21
CA GLY A 122 28.80 -0.81 0.94
C GLY A 122 27.51 -1.54 1.32
N VAL A 123 26.43 -0.79 1.58
CA VAL A 123 25.11 -1.35 1.90
C VAL A 123 24.42 -1.83 0.64
N LYS A 124 24.04 -3.10 0.60
CA LYS A 124 23.35 -3.72 -0.54
C LYS A 124 21.87 -3.37 -0.56
N VAL A 125 21.38 -3.17 -1.77
CA VAL A 125 19.94 -3.04 -2.08
C VAL A 125 19.53 -4.10 -3.10
N ASP A 126 18.28 -4.49 -3.06
CA ASP A 126 17.73 -5.39 -4.08
C ASP A 126 17.52 -4.67 -5.43
N ALA A 127 17.10 -5.42 -6.47
CA ALA A 127 16.88 -4.87 -7.81
C ALA A 127 15.80 -3.77 -7.87
N ARG A 128 15.01 -3.59 -6.80
CA ARG A 128 14.00 -2.53 -6.68
C ARG A 128 14.41 -1.41 -5.73
N GLY A 129 15.62 -1.46 -5.19
CA GLY A 129 16.18 -0.44 -4.30
C GLY A 129 15.88 -0.62 -2.81
N TRP A 130 15.25 -1.72 -2.39
CA TRP A 130 15.04 -2.03 -0.97
C TRP A 130 16.34 -2.46 -0.31
N ILE A 131 16.60 -1.97 0.92
CA ILE A 131 17.80 -2.34 1.66
C ILE A 131 17.70 -3.83 2.08
N GLU A 132 18.76 -4.60 1.79
CA GLU A 132 18.86 -5.99 2.22
C GLU A 132 19.31 -6.04 3.68
N ALA A 133 18.52 -6.70 4.52
CA ALA A 133 18.85 -6.99 5.91
C ALA A 133 18.57 -8.46 6.25
N ASP A 134 19.39 -9.03 7.13
CA ASP A 134 19.23 -10.40 7.61
C ASP A 134 18.08 -10.52 8.64
N ASP A 135 17.92 -11.69 9.25
CA ASP A 135 16.88 -11.90 10.27
C ASP A 135 17.19 -11.16 11.59
N PHE A 136 18.40 -10.71 11.76
CA PHE A 136 18.84 -9.89 12.91
C PHE A 136 18.76 -8.38 12.60
N LEU A 137 18.23 -8.02 11.42
CA LEU A 137 18.08 -6.64 10.91
C LEU A 137 19.42 -5.96 10.56
N GLU A 138 20.52 -6.70 10.50
CA GLU A 138 21.81 -6.19 10.09
C GLU A 138 21.92 -6.21 8.55
N THR A 139 22.47 -5.16 7.99
CA THR A 139 22.69 -5.04 6.54
C THR A 139 23.90 -5.85 6.08
N SER A 140 24.26 -5.75 4.80
CA SER A 140 25.53 -6.30 4.28
C SER A 140 26.79 -5.71 4.93
N VAL A 141 26.67 -4.64 5.71
CA VAL A 141 27.77 -3.96 6.40
C VAL A 141 27.65 -4.20 7.89
N PRO A 142 28.64 -4.85 8.54
CA PRO A 142 28.62 -5.11 9.97
C PRO A 142 28.44 -3.82 10.79
N GLY A 143 27.53 -3.86 11.78
CA GLY A 143 27.19 -2.71 12.61
C GLY A 143 26.23 -1.71 12.00
N VAL A 144 25.79 -1.93 10.77
CA VAL A 144 24.76 -1.12 10.08
C VAL A 144 23.45 -1.90 10.02
N TYR A 145 22.40 -1.34 10.60
CA TYR A 145 21.08 -1.96 10.69
C TYR A 145 20.06 -1.20 9.84
N ALA A 146 19.06 -1.91 9.31
CA ALA A 146 17.94 -1.33 8.59
C ALA A 146 16.61 -1.88 9.12
N ILE A 147 15.64 -1.01 9.33
CA ILE A 147 14.33 -1.33 9.93
C ILE A 147 13.20 -0.59 9.22
N GLY A 148 11.97 -1.09 9.41
CA GLY A 148 10.76 -0.49 8.86
C GLY A 148 10.61 -0.68 7.36
N ASP A 149 9.82 0.16 6.75
CA ASP A 149 9.42 0.00 5.35
C ASP A 149 10.61 -0.09 4.36
N VAL A 150 11.76 0.46 4.71
CA VAL A 150 12.94 0.49 3.83
C VAL A 150 13.56 -0.89 3.53
N ILE A 151 13.31 -1.90 4.39
CA ILE A 151 13.73 -3.29 4.16
C ILE A 151 12.75 -4.09 3.28
N GLY A 152 11.69 -3.43 2.81
CA GLY A 152 10.84 -3.84 1.71
C GLY A 152 9.77 -4.87 2.00
N PRO A 153 9.05 -5.26 0.94
CA PRO A 153 7.85 -6.07 1.04
C PRO A 153 8.09 -7.55 1.37
N ARG A 154 9.32 -7.98 1.54
CA ARG A 154 9.64 -9.29 2.11
C ARG A 154 9.33 -9.36 3.60
N ARG A 155 9.19 -8.19 4.25
CA ARG A 155 8.82 -8.00 5.64
C ARG A 155 7.45 -7.31 5.72
N ILE A 156 6.90 -7.22 6.92
CA ILE A 156 5.59 -6.62 7.14
C ILE A 156 5.76 -5.12 7.36
N MET A 157 5.30 -4.32 6.42
CA MET A 157 5.41 -2.86 6.42
C MET A 157 4.28 -2.22 7.24
N LEU A 158 4.41 -2.29 8.57
CA LEU A 158 3.48 -1.69 9.54
C LEU A 158 4.28 -0.89 10.58
N ALA A 159 3.73 0.23 11.03
CA ALA A 159 4.41 1.13 11.97
C ALA A 159 4.83 0.43 13.28
N HIS A 160 3.96 -0.40 13.86
CA HIS A 160 4.27 -1.14 15.07
C HIS A 160 5.32 -2.26 14.84
N MET A 161 5.42 -2.78 13.61
CA MET A 161 6.51 -3.70 13.24
C MET A 161 7.84 -2.97 13.16
N ALA A 162 7.88 -1.78 12.58
CA ALA A 162 9.09 -0.96 12.59
C ALA A 162 9.55 -0.64 14.02
N VAL A 163 8.64 -0.43 14.97
CA VAL A 163 8.95 -0.27 16.40
C VAL A 163 9.51 -1.56 16.99
N ALA A 164 8.91 -2.72 16.71
CA ALA A 164 9.41 -4.02 17.17
C ALA A 164 10.81 -4.31 16.60
N GLU A 165 11.01 -4.02 15.32
CA GLU A 165 12.30 -4.12 14.64
C GLU A 165 13.35 -3.19 15.28
N ALA A 166 12.97 -1.96 15.65
CA ALA A 166 13.86 -1.04 16.34
C ALA A 166 14.32 -1.62 17.70
N HIS A 167 13.42 -2.21 18.48
CA HIS A 167 13.77 -2.88 19.72
C HIS A 167 14.75 -4.04 19.50
N THR A 168 14.50 -4.86 18.48
CA THR A 168 15.38 -5.98 18.11
C THR A 168 16.75 -5.48 17.66
N ALA A 169 16.82 -4.47 16.79
CA ALA A 169 18.07 -3.91 16.31
C ALA A 169 18.90 -3.30 17.46
N VAL A 170 18.28 -2.52 18.35
CA VAL A 170 18.96 -1.94 19.54
C VAL A 170 19.46 -3.04 20.48
N HIS A 171 18.65 -4.10 20.72
CA HIS A 171 19.13 -5.23 21.52
C HIS A 171 20.37 -5.86 20.89
N ASN A 172 20.36 -6.11 19.58
CA ASN A 172 21.46 -6.73 18.86
C ASN A 172 22.74 -5.87 18.82
N ILE A 173 22.58 -4.54 18.81
CA ILE A 173 23.70 -3.59 18.93
C ILE A 173 24.34 -3.66 20.32
N LEU A 174 23.51 -3.72 21.37
CA LEU A 174 23.98 -3.70 22.75
C LEU A 174 24.48 -5.06 23.27
N HIS A 175 23.97 -6.15 22.65
CA HIS A 175 24.26 -7.53 23.06
C HIS A 175 24.67 -8.39 21.86
N PRO A 176 25.84 -8.11 21.25
CA PRO A 176 26.27 -8.83 20.04
C PRO A 176 26.49 -10.34 20.28
N GLU A 177 26.70 -10.73 21.56
CA GLU A 177 26.84 -12.12 22.01
C GLU A 177 25.51 -12.85 22.23
N ASP A 178 24.36 -12.11 22.31
CA ASP A 178 23.02 -12.65 22.52
C ASP A 178 22.04 -12.05 21.49
N ARG A 179 22.41 -12.14 20.22
CA ARG A 179 21.57 -11.59 19.12
C ARG A 179 20.23 -12.31 19.01
N LYS A 180 19.19 -11.57 18.76
CA LYS A 180 17.80 -12.06 18.55
C LYS A 180 17.33 -11.81 17.14
N ALA A 181 16.78 -12.85 16.53
CA ALA A 181 16.10 -12.70 15.24
C ALA A 181 14.76 -11.99 15.43
N GLN A 182 14.41 -11.11 14.50
CA GLN A 182 13.10 -10.48 14.46
C GLN A 182 12.04 -11.52 14.11
N ARG A 183 10.94 -11.52 14.87
CA ARG A 183 9.81 -12.43 14.65
C ARG A 183 8.69 -11.75 13.89
N TYR A 184 8.11 -12.47 12.91
CA TYR A 184 6.99 -12.03 12.08
C TYR A 184 5.83 -13.03 12.08
N ASP A 185 5.89 -14.04 12.93
CA ASP A 185 4.88 -15.13 13.00
C ASP A 185 3.58 -14.71 13.69
N VAL A 186 3.63 -13.68 14.54
CA VAL A 186 2.45 -13.14 15.21
C VAL A 186 2.47 -11.62 15.06
N VAL A 187 1.74 -11.11 14.09
CA VAL A 187 1.64 -9.68 13.83
C VAL A 187 0.17 -9.27 13.77
N PRO A 188 -0.31 -8.48 14.73
CA PRO A 188 -1.65 -7.94 14.66
C PRO A 188 -1.74 -6.92 13.52
N SER A 189 -2.83 -6.99 12.74
CA SER A 189 -3.10 -6.00 11.70
C SER A 189 -4.58 -5.65 11.72
N ALA A 190 -4.87 -4.37 11.47
CA ALA A 190 -6.23 -3.87 11.32
C ALA A 190 -6.29 -2.97 10.08
N ILE A 191 -7.46 -2.92 9.46
CA ILE A 191 -7.76 -2.03 8.34
C ILE A 191 -8.84 -1.09 8.80
N PHE A 192 -8.50 0.19 8.98
CA PHE A 192 -9.35 1.22 9.59
C PHE A 192 -10.43 1.71 8.63
N THR A 193 -11.39 0.83 8.36
CA THR A 193 -12.60 1.10 7.57
C THR A 193 -13.83 1.18 8.50
N ALA A 194 -15.02 1.13 8.00
CA ALA A 194 -16.25 1.08 8.81
C ALA A 194 -17.23 0.08 8.20
N PRO A 195 -17.27 -1.17 8.72
CA PRO A 195 -16.55 -1.68 9.91
C PRO A 195 -15.04 -1.88 9.68
N GLU A 196 -14.32 -2.00 10.81
CA GLU A 196 -12.90 -2.39 10.82
C GLU A 196 -12.74 -3.88 10.55
#